data_2b35afbf267666392de99536516b808a
#
_entry.id   2b35afbf267666392de99536516b808a
#
_cell.length_a   1.000
_cell.length_b   1.000
_cell.length_c   1.000
_cell.angle_alpha   90.00
_cell.angle_beta   90.00
_cell.angle_gamma   90.00
#
_symmetry.space_group_name_H-M   'P 1'
#
loop_
_entity.id
_entity.type
_entity.pdbx_description
1 polymer ?
#
loop_
_entity_poly.entity_id
_entity_poly.type
_entity_poly.pdbx_seq_one_letter_code
_entity_poly.pdbx_strand_id
1 'polypeptide(L)'
;MKLHVLGCGDAFGSGGRNHSGYLVEASDRLFLLDCGPTSLLAMKKLGFDSRRLDVIFLSHLHGDHFGGLPFFFIEYMYQKKREKPLHVAGPVGAEEKVRGLFNLMYGRGTEDSKDLPPHQFHVLQTDKSTDIEGIGVFSFRVPHQVNEVSLALKVSYEGKQILFSGDSAWTDQFRTHARNVDLFLCECSSYERQTSNHMNYRQLQNQLSTLQCGKIILTHMGDDMLSREAEIAYPTAQDGIAIEV
;
A
#
# COMPACT_ATOMS: atom_id res chain seq x y z
N MET A 1 15.65 -0.30 8.31
CA MET A 1 14.41 0.12 7.59
C MET A 1 13.24 -0.12 8.52
N LYS A 2 12.32 0.83 8.62
CA LYS A 2 11.18 0.78 9.54
C LYS A 2 9.88 1.03 8.78
N LEU A 3 8.87 0.21 9.02
CA LEU A 3 7.53 0.35 8.44
C LEU A 3 6.59 0.94 9.50
N HIS A 4 6.00 2.10 9.22
CA HIS A 4 4.99 2.75 10.04
C HIS A 4 3.61 2.50 9.45
N VAL A 5 2.71 1.92 10.21
CA VAL A 5 1.34 1.63 9.78
C VAL A 5 0.52 2.91 9.89
N LEU A 6 0.25 3.56 8.77
CA LEU A 6 -0.63 4.74 8.70
C LEU A 6 -2.11 4.34 8.76
N GLY A 7 -2.42 3.18 8.18
CA GLY A 7 -3.73 2.57 8.15
C GLY A 7 -3.66 1.13 7.72
N CYS A 8 -4.40 0.27 8.41
CA CYS A 8 -4.45 -1.17 8.19
C CYS A 8 -5.88 -1.72 8.12
N GLY A 9 -6.89 -0.86 8.05
CA GLY A 9 -8.29 -1.24 7.86
C GLY A 9 -8.61 -1.60 6.42
N ASP A 10 -9.76 -2.21 6.26
CA ASP A 10 -10.39 -2.49 4.97
C ASP A 10 -11.07 -1.24 4.37
N ALA A 11 -11.74 -1.40 3.22
CA ALA A 11 -12.48 -0.33 2.54
C ALA A 11 -13.61 0.29 3.40
N PHE A 12 -14.06 -0.40 4.42
CA PHE A 12 -15.17 0.02 5.28
C PHE A 12 -14.70 0.75 6.54
N GLY A 13 -13.38 0.77 6.81
CA GLY A 13 -12.83 1.33 8.04
C GLY A 13 -13.22 0.50 9.27
N SER A 14 -13.29 -0.81 9.12
CA SER A 14 -13.68 -1.76 10.18
C SER A 14 -12.88 -1.51 11.46
N GLY A 15 -13.55 -1.58 12.59
CA GLY A 15 -12.97 -1.26 13.90
C GLY A 15 -12.51 0.18 14.06
N GLY A 16 -12.91 1.11 13.20
CA GLY A 16 -12.48 2.51 13.19
C GLY A 16 -11.04 2.71 12.68
N ARG A 17 -10.47 1.72 12.00
CA ARG A 17 -9.12 1.76 11.44
C ARG A 17 -9.03 2.63 10.19
N ASN A 18 -7.89 3.26 9.99
CA ASN A 18 -7.57 4.01 8.79
C ASN A 18 -7.46 3.10 7.56
N HIS A 19 -7.71 3.65 6.36
CA HIS A 19 -7.53 2.94 5.10
C HIS A 19 -6.07 2.62 4.81
N SER A 20 -5.83 1.63 3.97
CA SER A 20 -4.52 1.10 3.61
C SER A 20 -3.47 2.17 3.31
N GLY A 21 -2.37 2.15 4.06
CA GLY A 21 -1.23 3.02 3.87
C GLY A 21 -0.09 2.66 4.81
N TYR A 22 1.09 2.35 4.25
CA TYR A 22 2.24 1.89 5.01
C TYR A 22 3.45 2.72 4.63
N LEU A 23 3.94 3.54 5.57
CA LEU A 23 5.07 4.42 5.37
C LEU A 23 6.37 3.68 5.71
N VAL A 24 7.24 3.54 4.74
CA VAL A 24 8.57 2.96 4.94
C VAL A 24 9.59 4.07 5.09
N GLU A 25 10.25 4.08 6.23
CA GLU A 25 11.36 4.98 6.56
C GLU A 25 12.68 4.22 6.48
N ALA A 26 13.55 4.65 5.59
CA ALA A 26 14.93 4.20 5.45
C ALA A 26 15.90 5.33 5.81
N SER A 27 17.20 5.13 5.67
CA SER A 27 18.21 6.12 6.08
C SER A 27 18.04 7.48 5.37
N ASP A 28 17.77 7.45 4.05
CA ASP A 28 17.68 8.65 3.21
C ASP A 28 16.44 8.65 2.28
N ARG A 29 15.53 7.68 2.44
CA ARG A 29 14.30 7.57 1.66
C ARG A 29 13.08 7.41 2.54
N LEU A 30 11.98 7.97 2.05
CA LEU A 30 10.66 7.85 2.65
C LEU A 30 9.66 7.50 1.55
N PHE A 31 8.98 6.37 1.65
CA PHE A 31 8.04 5.94 0.61
C PHE A 31 6.81 5.25 1.19
N LEU A 32 5.70 5.27 0.45
CA LEU A 32 4.44 4.63 0.82
C LEU A 32 4.20 3.36 0.01
N LEU A 33 3.65 2.36 0.67
CA LEU A 33 2.92 1.25 0.06
C LEU A 33 1.43 1.54 0.28
N ASP A 34 0.72 1.80 -0.80
CA ASP A 34 -0.63 2.35 -0.86
C ASP A 34 -0.82 3.71 -0.17
N CYS A 35 -1.86 4.41 -0.58
CA CYS A 35 -2.17 5.77 -0.16
C CYS A 35 -3.69 5.95 -0.04
N GLY A 36 -4.29 5.30 0.97
CA GLY A 36 -5.71 5.47 1.26
C GLY A 36 -6.06 6.88 1.73
N PRO A 37 -7.34 7.26 1.76
CA PRO A 37 -7.80 8.62 2.07
C PRO A 37 -7.28 9.19 3.39
N THR A 38 -6.98 8.36 4.37
CA THR A 38 -6.51 8.78 5.71
C THR A 38 -5.00 8.94 5.80
N SER A 39 -4.22 8.56 4.78
CA SER A 39 -2.75 8.47 4.83
C SER A 39 -2.07 9.79 5.20
N LEU A 40 -2.45 10.92 4.57
CA LEU A 40 -1.87 12.22 4.89
C LEU A 40 -2.13 12.64 6.33
N LEU A 41 -3.35 12.42 6.82
CA LEU A 41 -3.72 12.74 8.20
C LEU A 41 -2.92 11.89 9.19
N ALA A 42 -2.77 10.59 8.93
CA ALA A 42 -1.99 9.67 9.75
C ALA A 42 -0.50 10.04 9.76
N MET A 43 0.09 10.37 8.59
CA MET A 43 1.46 10.89 8.52
C MET A 43 1.68 12.10 9.43
N LYS A 44 0.78 13.07 9.38
CA LYS A 44 0.84 14.28 10.24
C LYS A 44 0.72 13.95 11.71
N LYS A 45 -0.18 13.05 12.09
CA LYS A 45 -0.32 12.60 13.49
C LYS A 45 0.95 11.93 14.02
N LEU A 46 1.69 11.22 13.17
CA LEU A 46 2.96 10.60 13.52
C LEU A 46 4.17 11.56 13.41
N GLY A 47 3.94 12.83 13.03
CA GLY A 47 4.99 13.86 12.96
C GLY A 47 5.82 13.84 11.70
N PHE A 48 5.44 13.08 10.66
CA PHE A 48 6.16 13.06 9.39
C PHE A 48 5.84 14.26 8.51
N ASP A 49 6.88 14.83 7.91
CA ASP A 49 6.72 15.85 6.88
C ASP A 49 6.47 15.19 5.51
N SER A 50 5.30 15.43 4.95
CA SER A 50 4.89 14.88 3.65
C SER A 50 5.82 15.27 2.50
N ARG A 51 6.56 16.40 2.60
CA ARG A 51 7.54 16.83 1.57
C ARG A 51 8.72 15.88 1.44
N ARG A 52 9.01 15.09 2.47
CA ARG A 52 10.09 14.09 2.46
C ARG A 52 9.72 12.82 1.68
N LEU A 53 8.45 12.66 1.33
CA LEU A 53 7.98 11.47 0.63
C LEU A 53 8.57 11.43 -0.80
N ASP A 54 9.33 10.39 -1.11
CA ASP A 54 9.97 10.23 -2.41
C ASP A 54 9.05 9.52 -3.40
N VAL A 55 8.47 8.38 -2.99
CA VAL A 55 7.66 7.51 -3.85
C VAL A 55 6.40 7.05 -3.15
N ILE A 56 5.30 6.93 -3.90
CA ILE A 56 4.09 6.20 -3.52
C ILE A 56 3.93 5.02 -4.48
N PHE A 57 3.98 3.81 -3.97
CA PHE A 57 3.71 2.58 -4.71
C PHE A 57 2.26 2.17 -4.49
N LEU A 58 1.51 2.01 -5.57
CA LEU A 58 0.10 1.59 -5.53
C LEU A 58 -0.02 0.12 -5.95
N SER A 59 -0.64 -0.67 -5.09
CA SER A 59 -0.94 -2.08 -5.40
C SER A 59 -2.06 -2.19 -6.43
N HIS A 60 -3.13 -1.44 -6.26
CA HIS A 60 -4.27 -1.41 -7.17
C HIS A 60 -5.08 -0.10 -7.01
N LEU A 61 -6.18 0.03 -7.76
CA LEU A 61 -6.88 1.31 -7.91
C LEU A 61 -8.31 1.27 -7.31
N HIS A 62 -8.48 0.64 -6.12
CA HIS A 62 -9.63 0.88 -5.25
C HIS A 62 -9.42 2.14 -4.40
N GLY A 63 -10.49 2.83 -4.06
CA GLY A 63 -10.44 4.14 -3.41
C GLY A 63 -9.73 4.14 -2.06
N ASP A 64 -9.81 3.07 -1.30
CA ASP A 64 -9.15 2.87 -0.01
C ASP A 64 -7.62 2.64 -0.11
N HIS A 65 -7.08 2.44 -1.33
CA HIS A 65 -5.66 2.26 -1.61
C HIS A 65 -4.99 3.43 -2.35
N PHE A 66 -5.73 4.24 -3.13
CA PHE A 66 -5.14 5.37 -3.86
C PHE A 66 -5.82 6.71 -3.58
N GLY A 67 -7.00 6.71 -2.96
CA GLY A 67 -7.85 7.88 -2.78
C GLY A 67 -7.26 8.99 -1.89
N GLY A 68 -6.13 8.75 -1.26
CA GLY A 68 -5.39 9.75 -0.49
C GLY A 68 -4.55 10.71 -1.32
N LEU A 69 -4.16 10.34 -2.55
CA LEU A 69 -3.27 11.14 -3.40
C LEU A 69 -3.76 12.58 -3.66
N PRO A 70 -5.04 12.86 -3.92
CA PRO A 70 -5.52 14.21 -4.08
C PRO A 70 -5.24 15.13 -2.89
N PHE A 71 -5.25 14.61 -1.66
CA PHE A 71 -4.95 15.40 -0.47
C PHE A 71 -3.47 15.78 -0.37
N PHE A 72 -2.55 14.91 -0.82
CA PHE A 72 -1.14 15.27 -0.94
C PHE A 72 -0.92 16.34 -1.99
N PHE A 73 -1.55 16.23 -3.16
CA PHE A 73 -1.42 17.22 -4.22
C PHE A 73 -1.92 18.59 -3.76
N ILE A 74 -3.10 18.67 -3.14
CA ILE A 74 -3.64 19.95 -2.66
C ILE A 74 -2.77 20.55 -1.54
N GLU A 75 -2.20 19.73 -0.65
CA GLU A 75 -1.26 20.20 0.36
C GLU A 75 -0.01 20.82 -0.27
N TYR A 76 0.58 20.14 -1.26
CA TYR A 76 1.79 20.63 -1.94
C TYR A 76 1.54 21.89 -2.77
N MET A 77 0.34 22.07 -3.28
CA MET A 77 -0.04 23.28 -4.02
C MET A 77 -0.19 24.51 -3.11
N TYR A 78 -0.76 24.34 -1.91
CA TYR A 78 -1.22 25.48 -1.10
C TYR A 78 -0.51 25.62 0.25
N GLN A 79 0.02 24.56 0.83
CA GLN A 79 0.57 24.56 2.19
C GLN A 79 2.07 24.27 2.23
N LYS A 80 2.52 23.27 1.50
CA LYS A 80 3.88 22.75 1.60
C LYS A 80 4.48 22.55 0.21
N LYS A 81 4.93 23.63 -0.42
CA LYS A 81 5.54 23.57 -1.75
C LYS A 81 6.67 22.52 -1.81
N ARG A 82 6.60 21.64 -2.80
CA ARG A 82 7.67 20.69 -3.13
C ARG A 82 8.58 21.23 -4.21
N GLU A 83 9.88 20.97 -4.08
CA GLU A 83 10.86 21.27 -5.11
C GLU A 83 11.18 20.03 -5.97
N LYS A 84 11.22 18.85 -5.31
CA LYS A 84 11.44 17.57 -5.98
C LYS A 84 10.11 16.94 -6.41
N PRO A 85 10.08 16.20 -7.53
CA PRO A 85 8.86 15.50 -7.92
C PRO A 85 8.47 14.43 -6.89
N LEU A 86 7.17 14.24 -6.69
CA LEU A 86 6.62 13.05 -6.07
C LEU A 86 6.50 11.96 -7.13
N HIS A 87 7.16 10.83 -6.94
CA HIS A 87 6.99 9.68 -7.82
C HIS A 87 5.77 8.87 -7.39
N VAL A 88 4.91 8.53 -8.33
CA VAL A 88 3.74 7.66 -8.10
C VAL A 88 3.86 6.48 -9.05
N ALA A 89 4.01 5.29 -8.50
CA ALA A 89 4.17 4.06 -9.26
C ALA A 89 3.00 3.11 -8.99
N GLY A 90 2.38 2.60 -10.04
CA GLY A 90 1.22 1.72 -9.87
C GLY A 90 0.86 0.97 -11.15
N PRO A 91 -0.23 0.20 -11.13
CA PRO A 91 -0.70 -0.50 -12.32
C PRO A 91 -1.08 0.47 -13.44
N VAL A 92 -1.26 -0.09 -14.64
CA VAL A 92 -1.78 0.68 -15.79
C VAL A 92 -3.08 1.38 -15.42
N GLY A 93 -3.24 2.65 -15.84
CA GLY A 93 -4.40 3.49 -15.51
C GLY A 93 -4.27 4.30 -14.21
N ALA A 94 -3.19 4.12 -13.43
CA ALA A 94 -2.99 4.85 -12.17
C ALA A 94 -2.99 6.37 -12.38
N GLU A 95 -2.25 6.88 -13.37
CA GLU A 95 -2.21 8.32 -13.67
C GLU A 95 -3.59 8.87 -14.01
N GLU A 96 -4.31 8.20 -14.91
CA GLU A 96 -5.65 8.63 -15.34
C GLU A 96 -6.62 8.70 -14.17
N LYS A 97 -6.68 7.64 -13.34
CA LYS A 97 -7.59 7.60 -12.18
C LYS A 97 -7.23 8.65 -11.12
N VAL A 98 -5.95 8.82 -10.80
CA VAL A 98 -5.51 9.81 -9.82
C VAL A 98 -5.84 11.23 -10.28
N ARG A 99 -5.54 11.56 -11.54
CA ARG A 99 -5.89 12.86 -12.14
C ARG A 99 -7.41 13.07 -12.20
N GLY A 100 -8.15 12.04 -12.63
CA GLY A 100 -9.61 12.08 -12.68
C GLY A 100 -10.23 12.33 -11.31
N LEU A 101 -9.76 11.62 -10.27
CA LEU A 101 -10.21 11.81 -8.89
C LEU A 101 -9.87 13.22 -8.37
N PHE A 102 -8.65 13.72 -8.63
CA PHE A 102 -8.27 15.07 -8.24
C PHE A 102 -9.16 16.12 -8.90
N ASN A 103 -9.41 16.00 -10.20
CA ASN A 103 -10.28 16.91 -10.92
C ASN A 103 -11.72 16.88 -10.41
N LEU A 104 -12.25 15.71 -10.09
CA LEU A 104 -13.59 15.54 -9.51
C LEU A 104 -13.70 16.23 -8.14
N MET A 105 -12.70 16.07 -7.29
CA MET A 105 -12.72 16.62 -5.93
C MET A 105 -12.52 18.14 -5.89
N TYR A 106 -11.70 18.70 -6.78
CA TYR A 106 -11.28 20.10 -6.70
C TYR A 106 -11.72 20.96 -7.91
N GLY A 107 -12.58 20.42 -8.78
CA GLY A 107 -13.24 21.18 -9.85
C GLY A 107 -12.29 21.71 -10.93
N ARG A 108 -11.10 21.15 -11.05
CA ARG A 108 -10.11 21.57 -12.06
C ARG A 108 -10.29 20.77 -13.34
N GLY A 109 -10.37 21.46 -14.48
CA GLY A 109 -10.40 20.79 -15.79
C GLY A 109 -9.08 20.08 -16.10
N THR A 110 -9.11 19.12 -17.02
CA THR A 110 -7.94 18.36 -17.46
C THR A 110 -6.82 19.24 -18.04
N GLU A 111 -7.16 20.47 -18.48
CA GLU A 111 -6.19 21.45 -19.02
C GLU A 111 -5.37 22.16 -17.93
N ASP A 112 -5.87 22.22 -16.68
CA ASP A 112 -5.21 22.88 -15.55
C ASP A 112 -4.16 21.98 -14.85
N SER A 113 -3.81 20.85 -15.44
CA SER A 113 -2.76 19.95 -14.93
C SER A 113 -1.37 20.61 -14.84
N LYS A 114 -1.20 21.78 -15.44
CA LYS A 114 0.03 22.59 -15.35
C LYS A 114 0.30 23.14 -13.94
N ASP A 115 -0.74 23.21 -13.11
CA ASP A 115 -0.66 23.72 -11.73
C ASP A 115 -0.43 22.64 -10.67
N LEU A 116 -0.42 21.35 -11.05
CA LEU A 116 -0.11 20.29 -10.10
C LEU A 116 1.34 20.41 -9.61
N PRO A 117 1.63 20.04 -8.35
CA PRO A 117 2.98 20.07 -7.83
C PRO A 117 3.89 19.16 -8.66
N PRO A 118 5.22 19.33 -8.64
CA PRO A 118 6.13 18.43 -9.35
C PRO A 118 5.85 16.97 -9.01
N HIS A 119 5.51 16.16 -10.01
CA HIS A 119 5.21 14.74 -9.87
C HIS A 119 5.56 13.97 -11.14
N GLN A 120 5.75 12.66 -10.98
CA GLN A 120 6.02 11.74 -12.09
C GLN A 120 5.29 10.41 -11.86
N PHE A 121 4.55 9.94 -12.87
CA PHE A 121 3.91 8.64 -12.83
C PHE A 121 4.77 7.56 -13.50
N HIS A 122 4.75 6.36 -12.92
CA HIS A 122 5.43 5.17 -13.43
C HIS A 122 4.46 4.00 -13.48
N VAL A 123 4.42 3.31 -14.62
CA VAL A 123 3.62 2.08 -14.75
C VAL A 123 4.45 0.89 -14.30
N LEU A 124 3.98 0.20 -13.26
CA LEU A 124 4.55 -1.07 -12.82
C LEU A 124 4.04 -2.19 -13.73
N GLN A 125 4.95 -2.78 -14.49
CA GLN A 125 4.62 -3.90 -15.37
C GLN A 125 4.68 -5.21 -14.60
N THR A 126 3.67 -6.06 -14.78
CA THR A 126 3.59 -7.40 -14.18
C THR A 126 4.84 -8.22 -14.49
N ASP A 127 5.35 -8.92 -13.47
CA ASP A 127 6.52 -9.81 -13.53
C ASP A 127 7.82 -9.09 -13.97
N LYS A 128 7.92 -7.80 -13.64
CA LYS A 128 9.12 -7.02 -13.91
C LYS A 128 9.61 -6.26 -12.69
N SER A 129 10.93 -6.10 -12.63
CA SER A 129 11.59 -5.20 -11.69
C SER A 129 11.70 -3.81 -12.28
N THR A 130 11.47 -2.80 -11.46
CA THR A 130 11.64 -1.37 -11.79
C THR A 130 12.44 -0.74 -10.65
N ASP A 131 13.34 0.19 -10.98
CA ASP A 131 14.01 1.04 -9.99
C ASP A 131 13.44 2.45 -10.07
N ILE A 132 13.06 2.99 -8.92
CA ILE A 132 12.57 4.37 -8.80
C ILE A 132 13.27 5.01 -7.60
N GLU A 133 14.10 6.01 -7.88
CA GLU A 133 14.89 6.73 -6.86
C GLU A 133 15.80 5.80 -6.03
N GLY A 134 16.30 4.71 -6.63
CA GLY A 134 17.11 3.71 -5.95
C GLY A 134 16.31 2.68 -5.15
N ILE A 135 14.99 2.75 -5.17
CA ILE A 135 14.10 1.77 -4.54
C ILE A 135 13.70 0.74 -5.60
N GLY A 136 14.18 -0.48 -5.45
CA GLY A 136 13.81 -1.59 -6.34
C GLY A 136 12.40 -2.10 -6.01
N VAL A 137 11.55 -2.25 -7.02
CA VAL A 137 10.23 -2.88 -6.89
C VAL A 137 10.03 -3.95 -7.95
N PHE A 138 9.72 -5.17 -7.52
CA PHE A 138 9.23 -6.23 -8.38
C PHE A 138 7.73 -6.39 -8.14
N SER A 139 6.93 -6.33 -9.20
CA SER A 139 5.47 -6.45 -9.11
C SER A 139 4.96 -7.67 -9.87
N PHE A 140 3.97 -8.36 -9.31
CA PHE A 140 3.30 -9.49 -9.96
C PHE A 140 1.79 -9.40 -9.76
N ARG A 141 1.05 -9.94 -10.74
CA ARG A 141 -0.41 -9.89 -10.72
C ARG A 141 -0.97 -10.82 -9.63
N VAL A 142 -1.99 -10.33 -8.92
CA VAL A 142 -2.72 -11.09 -7.90
C VAL A 142 -4.22 -11.15 -8.21
N PRO A 143 -4.94 -12.21 -7.77
CA PRO A 143 -6.36 -12.35 -7.99
C PRO A 143 -7.16 -11.44 -7.05
N HIS A 144 -7.66 -10.33 -7.57
CA HIS A 144 -8.52 -9.38 -6.86
C HIS A 144 -9.55 -8.76 -7.79
N GLN A 145 -9.13 -7.90 -8.72
CA GLN A 145 -10.03 -7.26 -9.68
C GLN A 145 -10.10 -8.06 -11.00
N VAL A 146 -11.31 -8.15 -11.59
CA VAL A 146 -11.51 -8.86 -12.84
C VAL A 146 -11.05 -8.04 -14.04
N ASN A 147 -11.44 -6.76 -14.07
CA ASN A 147 -11.25 -5.88 -15.24
C ASN A 147 -10.03 -4.96 -15.12
N GLU A 148 -9.33 -4.98 -14.01
CA GLU A 148 -8.17 -4.13 -13.73
C GLU A 148 -7.01 -4.98 -13.17
N VAL A 149 -5.83 -4.41 -13.21
CA VAL A 149 -4.63 -5.09 -12.69
C VAL A 149 -4.47 -4.76 -11.22
N SER A 150 -4.45 -5.81 -10.39
CA SER A 150 -4.04 -5.74 -8.99
C SER A 150 -2.69 -6.41 -8.85
N LEU A 151 -1.79 -5.76 -8.11
CA LEU A 151 -0.39 -6.15 -7.95
C LEU A 151 -0.06 -6.45 -6.49
N ALA A 152 0.72 -7.50 -6.27
CA ALA A 152 1.58 -7.56 -5.10
C ALA A 152 2.91 -6.87 -5.43
N LEU A 153 3.53 -6.27 -4.42
CA LEU A 153 4.73 -5.46 -4.54
C LEU A 153 5.83 -6.04 -3.64
N LYS A 154 6.94 -6.48 -4.24
CA LYS A 154 8.16 -6.81 -3.49
C LYS A 154 9.14 -5.66 -3.62
N VAL A 155 9.26 -4.87 -2.56
CA VAL A 155 10.11 -3.69 -2.52
C VAL A 155 11.42 -4.01 -1.82
N SER A 156 12.52 -3.54 -2.38
CA SER A 156 13.88 -3.72 -1.86
C SER A 156 14.61 -2.40 -1.72
N TYR A 157 15.20 -2.16 -0.55
CA TYR A 157 16.04 -1.02 -0.27
C TYR A 157 17.05 -1.35 0.85
N GLU A 158 18.29 -0.88 0.75
CA GLU A 158 19.35 -1.11 1.77
C GLU A 158 19.54 -2.59 2.16
N GLY A 159 19.39 -3.50 1.21
CA GLY A 159 19.53 -4.94 1.47
C GLY A 159 18.35 -5.58 2.20
N LYS A 160 17.30 -4.81 2.51
CA LYS A 160 16.04 -5.26 3.12
C LYS A 160 14.95 -5.44 2.08
N GLN A 161 14.03 -6.37 2.33
CA GLN A 161 12.91 -6.68 1.42
C GLN A 161 11.58 -6.74 2.16
N ILE A 162 10.59 -6.05 1.62
CA ILE A 162 9.18 -6.13 2.04
C ILE A 162 8.38 -6.71 0.88
N LEU A 163 7.62 -7.77 1.15
CA LEU A 163 6.56 -8.20 0.26
C LEU A 163 5.23 -7.65 0.80
N PHE A 164 4.51 -6.92 -0.02
CA PHE A 164 3.16 -6.42 0.26
C PHE A 164 2.18 -7.10 -0.70
N SER A 165 1.18 -7.80 -0.17
CA SER A 165 0.21 -8.52 -0.99
C SER A 165 -0.69 -7.60 -1.81
N GLY A 166 -0.92 -6.34 -1.36
CA GLY A 166 -2.11 -5.61 -1.75
C GLY A 166 -3.36 -6.40 -1.34
N ASP A 167 -4.49 -6.12 -1.95
CA ASP A 167 -5.68 -6.94 -1.81
C ASP A 167 -5.63 -8.11 -2.76
N SER A 168 -5.91 -9.31 -2.27
CA SER A 168 -5.73 -10.53 -3.05
C SER A 168 -6.42 -11.73 -2.41
N ALA A 169 -6.95 -12.63 -3.22
CA ALA A 169 -7.07 -14.02 -2.82
C ALA A 169 -5.68 -14.70 -2.81
N TRP A 170 -5.58 -15.89 -2.21
CA TRP A 170 -4.32 -16.64 -2.20
C TRP A 170 -3.86 -16.98 -3.62
N THR A 171 -2.56 -16.84 -3.85
CA THR A 171 -1.86 -17.32 -5.05
C THR A 171 -0.54 -17.98 -4.66
N ASP A 172 -0.16 -19.06 -5.34
CA ASP A 172 1.11 -19.74 -5.07
C ASP A 172 2.35 -18.90 -5.42
N GLN A 173 2.18 -17.80 -6.14
CA GLN A 173 3.25 -16.83 -6.35
C GLN A 173 3.78 -16.26 -5.02
N PHE A 174 2.93 -16.13 -3.98
CA PHE A 174 3.38 -15.74 -2.65
C PHE A 174 4.43 -16.71 -2.08
N ARG A 175 4.31 -18.03 -2.31
CA ARG A 175 5.33 -18.99 -1.87
C ARG A 175 6.69 -18.73 -2.51
N THR A 176 6.68 -18.33 -3.79
CA THR A 176 7.91 -18.05 -4.54
C THR A 176 8.53 -16.72 -4.10
N HIS A 177 7.71 -15.67 -4.04
CA HIS A 177 8.20 -14.30 -3.82
C HIS A 177 8.40 -13.93 -2.35
N ALA A 178 7.80 -14.68 -1.40
CA ALA A 178 8.05 -14.50 0.04
C ALA A 178 9.39 -15.11 0.51
N ARG A 179 10.07 -15.92 -0.32
CA ARG A 179 11.35 -16.51 0.08
C ARG A 179 12.37 -15.42 0.40
N ASN A 180 12.94 -15.51 1.61
CA ASN A 180 14.00 -14.63 2.11
C ASN A 180 13.62 -13.13 2.20
N VAL A 181 12.35 -12.76 2.13
CA VAL A 181 11.96 -11.38 2.45
C VAL A 181 12.00 -11.19 3.96
N ASP A 182 12.37 -9.99 4.41
CA ASP A 182 12.44 -9.64 5.84
C ASP A 182 11.04 -9.51 6.44
N LEU A 183 10.09 -8.97 5.67
CA LEU A 183 8.70 -8.74 6.08
C LEU A 183 7.72 -9.11 4.96
N PHE A 184 6.73 -9.95 5.27
CA PHE A 184 5.55 -10.12 4.45
C PHE A 184 4.35 -9.45 5.11
N LEU A 185 3.90 -8.33 4.54
CA LEU A 185 2.68 -7.65 4.91
C LEU A 185 1.54 -8.23 4.09
N CYS A 186 0.70 -9.04 4.71
CA CYS A 186 -0.26 -9.93 4.07
C CYS A 186 -1.70 -9.52 4.38
N GLU A 187 -2.50 -9.29 3.35
CA GLU A 187 -3.93 -9.08 3.48
C GLU A 187 -4.59 -10.29 4.16
N CYS A 188 -5.59 -10.04 5.01
CA CYS A 188 -6.46 -11.05 5.57
C CYS A 188 -7.79 -10.42 5.98
N SER A 189 -8.74 -10.30 5.05
CA SER A 189 -9.93 -9.47 5.23
C SER A 189 -10.99 -10.10 6.15
N SER A 190 -11.06 -11.42 6.25
CA SER A 190 -12.09 -12.10 7.04
C SER A 190 -11.52 -13.33 7.76
N TYR A 191 -12.21 -13.79 8.80
CA TYR A 191 -11.79 -14.98 9.55
C TYR A 191 -12.16 -16.29 8.83
N GLU A 192 -13.40 -16.43 8.38
CA GLU A 192 -13.91 -17.65 7.72
C GLU A 192 -14.61 -17.40 6.39
N ARG A 193 -15.13 -16.15 6.18
CA ARG A 193 -15.91 -15.86 4.97
C ARG A 193 -15.06 -16.04 3.71
N GLN A 194 -15.51 -16.90 2.82
CA GLN A 194 -14.85 -17.14 1.54
C GLN A 194 -15.29 -16.10 0.51
N THR A 195 -14.32 -15.49 -0.13
CA THR A 195 -14.50 -14.62 -1.29
C THR A 195 -13.50 -15.01 -2.37
N SER A 196 -13.81 -14.70 -3.61
CA SER A 196 -12.92 -15.02 -4.73
C SER A 196 -11.74 -14.06 -4.88
N ASN A 197 -11.74 -12.96 -4.12
CA ASN A 197 -10.85 -11.82 -4.34
C ASN A 197 -10.13 -11.33 -3.06
N HIS A 198 -10.35 -11.98 -1.91
CA HIS A 198 -9.66 -11.69 -0.65
C HIS A 198 -9.29 -12.97 0.08
N MET A 199 -8.29 -12.89 0.95
CA MET A 199 -7.89 -13.99 1.82
C MET A 199 -8.75 -14.04 3.10
N ASN A 200 -9.03 -15.27 3.57
CA ASN A 200 -9.56 -15.48 4.91
C ASN A 200 -8.56 -16.25 5.77
N TYR A 201 -8.64 -16.03 7.08
CA TYR A 201 -7.65 -16.56 8.01
C TYR A 201 -7.62 -18.09 8.05
N ARG A 202 -8.77 -18.77 8.01
CA ARG A 202 -8.85 -20.23 8.07
C ARG A 202 -8.12 -20.94 6.93
N GLN A 203 -8.16 -20.36 5.74
CA GLN A 203 -7.39 -20.86 4.59
C GLN A 203 -5.94 -20.44 4.66
N LEU A 204 -5.69 -19.17 5.02
CA LEU A 204 -4.39 -18.54 4.99
C LEU A 204 -3.42 -19.14 6.02
N GLN A 205 -3.86 -19.47 7.24
CA GLN A 205 -2.98 -19.96 8.30
C GLN A 205 -2.15 -21.18 7.88
N ASN A 206 -2.74 -22.11 7.11
CA ASN A 206 -2.04 -23.30 6.61
C ASN A 206 -1.01 -22.97 5.54
N GLN A 207 -1.22 -21.90 4.78
CA GLN A 207 -0.31 -21.42 3.77
C GLN A 207 0.88 -20.69 4.40
N LEU A 208 0.61 -19.79 5.33
CA LEU A 208 1.63 -18.99 6.01
C LEU A 208 2.68 -19.83 6.72
N SER A 209 2.27 -20.94 7.34
CA SER A 209 3.18 -21.86 8.04
C SER A 209 4.23 -22.51 7.13
N THR A 210 4.03 -22.48 5.81
CA THR A 210 4.94 -23.04 4.81
C THR A 210 5.89 -22.01 4.19
N LEU A 211 5.69 -20.72 4.48
CA LEU A 211 6.51 -19.65 3.91
C LEU A 211 7.86 -19.55 4.60
N GLN A 212 8.88 -19.24 3.81
CA GLN A 212 10.26 -19.03 4.25
C GLN A 212 10.58 -17.54 4.20
N CYS A 213 10.00 -16.75 5.11
CA CYS A 213 10.24 -15.32 5.25
C CYS A 213 10.58 -14.97 6.71
N GLY A 214 11.07 -13.75 6.95
CA GLY A 214 11.43 -13.28 8.28
C GLY A 214 10.21 -13.10 9.17
N LYS A 215 9.42 -12.07 8.92
CA LYS A 215 8.19 -11.75 9.66
C LYS A 215 6.98 -11.81 8.74
N ILE A 216 5.84 -12.21 9.30
CA ILE A 216 4.53 -12.11 8.64
C ILE A 216 3.64 -11.26 9.51
N ILE A 217 2.97 -10.26 8.93
CA ILE A 217 2.02 -9.39 9.62
C ILE A 217 0.74 -9.33 8.80
N LEU A 218 -0.38 -9.63 9.43
CA LEU A 218 -1.69 -9.57 8.79
C LEU A 218 -2.24 -8.15 8.83
N THR A 219 -2.90 -7.76 7.76
CA THR A 219 -3.46 -6.42 7.57
C THR A 219 -4.75 -6.45 6.78
N HIS A 220 -5.37 -5.29 6.52
CA HIS A 220 -6.61 -5.13 5.76
C HIS A 220 -7.77 -5.95 6.37
N MET A 221 -7.89 -5.89 7.71
CA MET A 221 -8.82 -6.73 8.45
C MET A 221 -10.20 -6.10 8.58
N GLY A 222 -11.22 -6.84 8.19
CA GLY A 222 -12.61 -6.51 8.43
C GLY A 222 -13.10 -6.88 9.84
N ASP A 223 -14.32 -6.46 10.21
CA ASP A 223 -14.90 -6.68 11.54
C ASP A 223 -14.93 -8.15 11.97
N ASP A 224 -15.13 -9.09 11.03
CA ASP A 224 -15.08 -10.53 11.29
C ASP A 224 -13.72 -10.98 11.82
N MET A 225 -12.62 -10.47 11.25
CA MET A 225 -11.26 -10.71 11.73
C MET A 225 -11.02 -10.05 13.08
N LEU A 226 -11.41 -8.78 13.22
CA LEU A 226 -11.16 -8.00 14.43
C LEU A 226 -11.89 -8.56 15.65
N SER A 227 -13.11 -9.06 15.47
CA SER A 227 -13.88 -9.69 16.55
C SER A 227 -13.25 -10.97 17.11
N ARG A 228 -12.33 -11.58 16.36
CA ARG A 228 -11.63 -12.82 16.70
C ARG A 228 -10.11 -12.65 16.79
N GLU A 229 -9.62 -11.44 17.02
CA GLU A 229 -8.18 -11.14 17.03
C GLU A 229 -7.41 -12.02 18.03
N ALA A 230 -8.01 -12.40 19.16
CA ALA A 230 -7.42 -13.30 20.15
C ALA A 230 -7.20 -14.74 19.65
N GLU A 231 -7.86 -15.16 18.56
CA GLU A 231 -7.72 -16.48 17.95
C GLU A 231 -6.66 -16.51 16.83
N ILE A 232 -6.09 -15.35 16.49
CA ILE A 232 -5.12 -15.21 15.41
C ILE A 232 -3.71 -15.49 15.93
N ALA A 233 -3.05 -16.50 15.35
CA ALA A 233 -1.68 -16.90 15.75
C ALA A 233 -0.56 -16.01 15.17
N TYR A 234 -0.87 -15.14 14.22
CA TYR A 234 0.09 -14.24 13.57
C TYR A 234 -0.07 -12.80 14.07
N PRO A 235 1.02 -12.01 14.13
CA PRO A 235 0.93 -10.59 14.42
C PRO A 235 0.00 -9.86 13.43
N THR A 236 -0.78 -8.91 13.95
CA THR A 236 -1.69 -8.06 13.17
C THR A 236 -1.18 -6.63 13.15
N ALA A 237 -1.37 -5.94 12.03
CA ALA A 237 -1.08 -4.52 11.93
C ALA A 237 -2.10 -3.72 12.76
N GLN A 238 -1.63 -2.61 13.34
CA GLN A 238 -2.46 -1.64 14.05
C GLN A 238 -2.03 -0.23 13.64
N ASP A 239 -2.99 0.67 13.50
CA ASP A 239 -2.72 2.06 13.14
C ASP A 239 -1.75 2.70 14.11
N GLY A 240 -0.74 3.37 13.61
CA GLY A 240 0.24 4.13 14.38
C GLY A 240 1.42 3.32 14.92
N ILE A 241 1.44 1.99 14.80
CA ILE A 241 2.61 1.21 15.21
C ILE A 241 3.76 1.31 14.19
N ALA A 242 4.97 1.07 14.69
CA ALA A 242 6.17 0.95 13.87
C ALA A 242 6.76 -0.45 13.99
N ILE A 243 7.20 -1.01 12.86
CA ILE A 243 7.70 -2.38 12.71
C ILE A 243 9.11 -2.31 12.15
N GLU A 244 10.09 -2.88 12.84
CA GLU A 244 11.45 -3.04 12.30
C GLU A 244 11.48 -4.14 11.23
N VAL A 245 12.05 -3.81 10.06
CA VAL A 245 12.21 -4.70 8.91
C VAL A 245 13.60 -5.31 8.87
#